data_9b676f2c4bd9e7c6ad77fe20cb0b904a
#
_entry.id   9b676f2c4bd9e7c6ad77fe20cb0b904a
#
_cell.length_a   1.000
_cell.length_b   1.000
_cell.length_c   1.000
_cell.angle_alpha   90.00
_cell.angle_beta   90.00
_cell.angle_gamma   90.00
#
_symmetry.space_group_name_H-M   'P 1'
#
loop_
_entity.id
_entity.type
_entity.pdbx_description
1 polymer ?
#
loop_
_entity_poly.entity_id
_entity_poly.type
_entity_poly.pdbx_seq_one_letter_code
_entity_poly.pdbx_strand_id
1 'polypeptide(L)'
;MKSKLKFFVLAVIGAVCAAGFTSCNDDDDNGDDPAVTGEVIDLGDGSDNYEIAGDLTLTYPNTYNLKGFVYVPDGKTITIEPGVVIKGDKASKGTLIIERGGKIMAKGEQDRPIVFTSSQAPGSRKPGDWGGLIILGKAKNNAG
;
A
#
# COMPACT_ATOMS: atom_id res chain seq x y z
N MET A 1 39.49 -43.19 10.52
CA MET A 1 39.33 -43.08 11.97
C MET A 1 38.03 -42.26 12.20
N LYS A 2 36.91 -42.95 12.41
CA LYS A 2 36.30 -43.21 13.72
C LYS A 2 36.26 -41.89 14.55
N SER A 3 35.07 -41.30 14.80
CA SER A 3 34.15 -41.76 15.81
C SER A 3 32.80 -41.09 15.69
N LYS A 4 31.79 -41.92 15.78
CA LYS A 4 30.39 -41.60 16.03
C LYS A 4 30.23 -41.09 17.47
N LEU A 5 29.34 -40.15 17.71
CA LEU A 5 28.62 -40.15 18.98
C LEU A 5 27.18 -39.72 18.80
N LYS A 6 26.34 -40.63 19.22
CA LYS A 6 24.88 -40.62 19.26
C LYS A 6 24.37 -40.00 20.54
N PHE A 7 23.09 -39.68 20.52
CA PHE A 7 22.14 -39.58 21.65
C PHE A 7 22.15 -38.25 22.42
N PHE A 8 21.05 -37.60 22.73
CA PHE A 8 19.83 -38.11 23.43
C PHE A 8 18.62 -37.29 23.10
N VAL A 9 17.52 -37.98 22.81
CA VAL A 9 16.14 -37.53 22.93
C VAL A 9 15.83 -37.37 24.43
N LEU A 10 15.30 -36.22 24.80
CA LEU A 10 14.52 -36.15 26.02
C LEU A 10 13.26 -35.31 25.74
N ALA A 11 12.17 -36.03 25.61
CA ALA A 11 10.84 -35.49 25.68
C ALA A 11 10.55 -35.09 27.15
N VAL A 12 10.16 -33.85 27.34
CA VAL A 12 9.47 -33.45 28.56
C VAL A 12 8.14 -32.83 28.17
N ILE A 13 7.11 -33.61 28.38
CA ILE A 13 5.72 -33.21 28.44
C ILE A 13 5.56 -32.35 29.70
N GLY A 14 5.10 -31.15 29.50
CA GLY A 14 4.69 -30.27 30.58
C GLY A 14 3.51 -29.43 30.14
N ALA A 15 2.30 -29.97 30.33
CA ALA A 15 1.08 -29.19 30.35
C ALA A 15 1.17 -28.21 31.48
N VAL A 16 0.68 -26.98 31.36
CA VAL A 16 -0.17 -26.31 32.38
C VAL A 16 -0.46 -24.85 31.96
N CYS A 17 -1.74 -24.58 31.98
CA CYS A 17 -2.47 -23.37 32.36
C CYS A 17 -2.66 -22.26 31.32
N ALA A 18 -3.90 -22.29 30.87
CA ALA A 18 -4.70 -21.14 30.53
C ALA A 18 -4.59 -20.03 31.60
N ALA A 19 -4.14 -18.89 31.18
CA ALA A 19 -4.51 -17.64 31.83
C ALA A 19 -4.91 -16.70 30.70
N GLY A 20 -6.22 -16.56 30.53
CA GLY A 20 -6.81 -15.54 29.73
C GLY A 20 -6.42 -14.17 30.29
N PHE A 21 -5.74 -13.41 29.46
CA PHE A 21 -5.73 -11.97 29.63
C PHE A 21 -6.62 -11.39 28.54
N THR A 22 -7.89 -11.27 28.86
CA THR A 22 -8.77 -10.29 28.25
C THR A 22 -8.27 -8.92 28.72
N SER A 23 -7.35 -8.36 27.99
CA SER A 23 -7.11 -6.93 28.08
C SER A 23 -8.08 -6.27 27.11
N CYS A 24 -9.26 -5.93 27.62
CA CYS A 24 -10.05 -4.86 27.03
C CYS A 24 -9.30 -3.58 27.34
N ASN A 25 -8.53 -3.09 26.40
CA ASN A 25 -8.22 -1.68 26.32
C ASN A 25 -9.28 -1.08 25.41
N ASP A 26 -10.29 -0.51 26.04
CA ASP A 26 -11.11 0.53 25.45
C ASP A 26 -10.24 1.80 25.37
N ASP A 27 -9.46 1.90 24.31
CA ASP A 27 -8.96 3.17 23.82
C ASP A 27 -9.66 3.40 22.49
N ASP A 28 -10.72 4.18 22.52
CA ASP A 28 -11.41 4.78 21.41
C ASP A 28 -10.46 5.73 20.65
N ASP A 29 -9.56 5.16 19.86
CA ASP A 29 -8.93 5.88 18.76
C ASP A 29 -9.26 5.13 17.47
N ASN A 30 -10.48 5.41 16.96
CA ASN A 30 -10.97 4.94 15.68
C ASN A 30 -10.23 5.60 14.54
N GLY A 31 -8.93 5.31 14.44
CA GLY A 31 -8.19 5.47 13.22
C GLY A 31 -8.21 4.15 12.46
N ASP A 32 -9.36 3.77 11.91
CA ASP A 32 -9.48 2.59 11.05
C ASP A 32 -8.58 2.74 9.82
N ASP A 33 -7.32 2.34 9.99
CA ASP A 33 -6.47 2.03 8.84
C ASP A 33 -7.04 0.72 8.26
N PRO A 34 -7.44 0.69 6.99
CA PRO A 34 -7.97 -0.54 6.40
C PRO A 34 -6.97 -1.67 6.64
N ALA A 35 -7.43 -2.74 7.26
CA ALA A 35 -6.59 -3.87 7.61
C ALA A 35 -5.85 -4.37 6.36
N VAL A 36 -4.52 -4.33 6.40
CA VAL A 36 -3.70 -4.87 5.32
C VAL A 36 -3.81 -6.39 5.39
N THR A 37 -4.65 -6.96 4.53
CA THR A 37 -4.86 -8.41 4.45
C THR A 37 -4.02 -9.07 3.35
N GLY A 38 -3.43 -8.29 2.47
CA GLY A 38 -2.57 -8.72 1.36
C GLY A 38 -1.11 -8.33 1.53
N GLU A 39 -0.36 -8.42 0.44
CA GLU A 39 1.03 -8.00 0.39
C GLU A 39 1.16 -6.47 0.35
N VAL A 40 2.26 -5.97 0.86
CA VAL A 40 2.65 -4.56 0.69
C VAL A 40 3.65 -4.49 -0.45
N ILE A 41 3.25 -3.83 -1.53
CA ILE A 41 4.02 -3.75 -2.79
C ILE A 41 4.47 -2.32 -3.02
N ASP A 42 5.75 -2.12 -3.24
CA ASP A 42 6.27 -0.81 -3.62
C ASP A 42 5.96 -0.51 -5.09
N LEU A 43 5.37 0.64 -5.35
CA LEU A 43 5.12 1.17 -6.68
C LEU A 43 5.97 2.42 -6.89
N GLY A 44 6.96 2.29 -7.76
CA GLY A 44 8.01 3.27 -7.95
C GLY A 44 9.32 2.87 -7.23
N ASP A 45 10.40 3.53 -7.57
CA ASP A 45 11.76 3.28 -7.08
C ASP A 45 12.28 4.38 -6.13
N GLY A 46 11.44 5.36 -5.84
CA GLY A 46 11.79 6.53 -5.04
C GLY A 46 12.35 7.69 -5.85
N SER A 47 12.51 7.54 -7.17
CA SER A 47 12.95 8.61 -8.07
C SER A 47 11.81 9.58 -8.44
N ASP A 48 12.18 10.68 -9.08
CA ASP A 48 11.22 11.69 -9.55
C ASP A 48 10.70 11.42 -10.97
N ASN A 49 11.03 10.27 -11.57
CA ASN A 49 10.71 9.98 -12.97
C ASN A 49 10.43 8.50 -13.30
N TYR A 50 9.85 7.78 -12.36
CA TYR A 50 9.47 6.39 -12.58
C TYR A 50 8.23 6.30 -13.47
N GLU A 51 8.35 5.73 -14.66
CA GLU A 51 7.24 5.47 -15.58
C GLU A 51 6.84 3.99 -15.56
N ILE A 52 5.52 3.70 -15.55
CA ILE A 52 5.07 2.32 -15.73
C ILE A 52 5.37 1.84 -17.15
N ALA A 53 5.98 0.68 -17.29
CA ALA A 53 6.40 0.16 -18.60
C ALA A 53 5.22 -0.28 -19.48
N GLY A 54 4.09 -0.62 -18.91
CA GLY A 54 2.90 -1.13 -19.60
C GLY A 54 1.62 -0.82 -18.84
N ASP A 55 0.50 -1.39 -19.27
CA ASP A 55 -0.71 -1.35 -18.49
C ASP A 55 -0.51 -2.08 -17.18
N LEU A 56 -0.98 -1.50 -16.08
CA LEU A 56 -0.78 -2.02 -14.74
C LEU A 56 -2.12 -2.18 -14.02
N THR A 57 -2.32 -3.30 -13.36
CA THR A 57 -3.48 -3.51 -12.50
C THR A 57 -3.03 -3.67 -11.05
N LEU A 58 -3.57 -2.83 -10.19
CA LEU A 58 -3.42 -2.94 -8.75
C LEU A 58 -4.56 -3.79 -8.21
N THR A 59 -4.20 -4.93 -7.61
CA THR A 59 -5.16 -5.97 -7.22
C THR A 59 -5.44 -5.99 -5.73
N TYR A 60 -6.69 -6.23 -5.37
CA TYR A 60 -7.08 -6.52 -3.99
C TYR A 60 -6.60 -7.95 -3.59
N PRO A 61 -6.20 -8.23 -2.33
CA PRO A 61 -6.25 -7.34 -1.17
C PRO A 61 -4.93 -6.57 -0.86
N ASN A 62 -4.10 -6.36 -1.85
CA ASN A 62 -2.78 -5.77 -1.66
C ASN A 62 -2.83 -4.27 -1.29
N THR A 63 -1.78 -3.83 -0.60
CA THR A 63 -1.50 -2.42 -0.34
C THR A 63 -0.32 -1.98 -1.19
N TYR A 64 -0.42 -0.83 -1.82
CA TYR A 64 0.64 -0.29 -2.67
C TYR A 64 1.24 0.97 -2.06
N ASN A 65 2.58 0.97 -1.87
CA ASN A 65 3.30 2.16 -1.43
C ASN A 65 3.82 2.91 -2.65
N LEU A 66 3.34 4.12 -2.88
CA LEU A 66 3.89 5.03 -3.88
C LEU A 66 5.22 5.57 -3.38
N LYS A 67 6.30 5.26 -4.09
CA LYS A 67 7.65 5.75 -3.82
C LYS A 67 8.14 6.65 -4.95
N GLY A 68 8.38 7.91 -4.63
CA GLY A 68 8.75 8.93 -5.62
C GLY A 68 7.58 9.30 -6.53
N PHE A 69 7.90 9.81 -7.72
CA PHE A 69 6.90 10.18 -8.70
C PHE A 69 6.66 9.05 -9.68
N VAL A 70 5.44 8.53 -9.68
CA VAL A 70 5.01 7.41 -10.51
C VAL A 70 4.14 7.96 -11.63
N TYR A 71 4.61 7.83 -12.86
CA TYR A 71 3.94 8.33 -14.07
C TYR A 71 3.22 7.22 -14.80
N VAL A 72 1.99 7.51 -15.21
CA VAL A 72 1.22 6.74 -16.19
C VAL A 72 1.27 7.49 -17.51
N PRO A 73 2.17 7.13 -18.45
CA PRO A 73 2.39 7.90 -19.67
C PRO A 73 1.28 7.73 -20.70
N ASP A 74 1.37 8.50 -21.79
CA ASP A 74 0.40 8.44 -22.90
C ASP A 74 0.22 7.01 -23.43
N GLY A 75 -1.01 6.61 -23.66
CA GLY A 75 -1.39 5.28 -24.14
C GLY A 75 -1.34 4.16 -23.09
N LYS A 76 -0.94 4.43 -21.84
CA LYS A 76 -0.93 3.45 -20.75
C LYS A 76 -2.13 3.63 -19.82
N THR A 77 -2.48 2.53 -19.19
CA THR A 77 -3.63 2.48 -18.26
C THR A 77 -3.20 1.90 -16.91
N ILE A 78 -3.53 2.60 -15.83
CA ILE A 78 -3.50 2.01 -14.50
C ILE A 78 -4.93 1.69 -14.08
N THR A 79 -5.17 0.43 -13.72
CA THR A 79 -6.46 -0.06 -13.21
C THR A 79 -6.31 -0.37 -11.74
N ILE A 80 -7.23 0.09 -10.93
CA ILE A 80 -7.22 -0.11 -9.47
C ILE A 80 -8.50 -0.82 -9.08
N GLU A 81 -8.36 -2.02 -8.54
CA GLU A 81 -9.51 -2.82 -8.11
C GLU A 81 -10.17 -2.25 -6.84
N PRO A 82 -11.48 -2.52 -6.63
CA PRO A 82 -12.16 -2.15 -5.40
C PRO A 82 -11.48 -2.72 -4.15
N GLY A 83 -11.35 -1.91 -3.12
CA GLY A 83 -10.73 -2.30 -1.84
C GLY A 83 -9.20 -2.16 -1.78
N VAL A 84 -8.55 -1.77 -2.87
CA VAL A 84 -7.09 -1.52 -2.88
C VAL A 84 -6.76 -0.29 -2.05
N VAL A 85 -5.69 -0.39 -1.26
CA VAL A 85 -5.14 0.72 -0.48
C VAL A 85 -3.84 1.20 -1.10
N ILE A 86 -3.74 2.50 -1.36
CA ILE A 86 -2.56 3.15 -1.91
C ILE A 86 -2.04 4.15 -0.88
N LYS A 87 -0.80 3.94 -0.42
CA LYS A 87 -0.14 4.76 0.59
C LYS A 87 0.98 5.57 -0.06
N GLY A 88 0.91 6.88 0.01
CA GLY A 88 1.99 7.74 -0.46
C GLY A 88 3.13 7.80 0.56
N ASP A 89 4.34 7.43 0.15
CA ASP A 89 5.52 7.50 1.01
C ASP A 89 5.92 8.95 1.29
N LYS A 90 6.10 9.26 2.57
CA LYS A 90 6.43 10.63 3.01
C LYS A 90 7.86 11.02 2.64
N ALA A 91 8.80 10.10 2.76
CA ALA A 91 10.22 10.40 2.56
C ALA A 91 10.51 10.78 1.11
N SER A 92 9.93 10.04 0.15
CA SER A 92 10.09 10.26 -1.27
C SER A 92 8.98 11.09 -1.91
N LYS A 93 8.05 11.64 -1.11
CA LYS A 93 6.91 12.43 -1.62
C LYS A 93 6.04 11.67 -2.62
N GLY A 94 5.80 10.38 -2.36
CA GLY A 94 5.06 9.50 -3.25
C GLY A 94 3.89 10.18 -3.93
N THR A 95 3.87 10.19 -5.27
CA THR A 95 2.90 10.91 -6.11
C THR A 95 2.50 10.03 -7.27
N LEU A 96 1.22 9.90 -7.56
CA LEU A 96 0.74 9.24 -8.78
C LEU A 96 0.34 10.30 -9.81
N ILE A 97 0.95 10.26 -10.98
CA ILE A 97 0.77 11.27 -12.04
C ILE A 97 0.24 10.56 -13.28
N ILE A 98 -0.99 10.90 -13.68
CA ILE A 98 -1.57 10.44 -14.93
C ILE A 98 -1.28 11.50 -15.98
N GLU A 99 -0.40 11.18 -16.92
CA GLU A 99 -0.01 12.11 -17.97
C GLU A 99 -1.10 12.32 -19.02
N ARG A 100 -0.89 13.30 -19.90
CA ARG A 100 -1.81 13.56 -21.01
C ARG A 100 -1.89 12.36 -21.94
N GLY A 101 -3.06 11.68 -21.93
CA GLY A 101 -3.30 10.46 -22.71
C GLY A 101 -3.09 9.16 -21.94
N GLY A 102 -2.49 9.22 -20.75
CA GLY A 102 -2.56 8.17 -19.76
C GLY A 102 -3.99 8.02 -19.23
N LYS A 103 -4.31 6.85 -18.69
CA LYS A 103 -5.65 6.56 -18.15
C LYS A 103 -5.55 5.99 -16.74
N ILE A 104 -6.52 6.35 -15.92
CA ILE A 104 -6.77 5.71 -14.63
C ILE A 104 -8.18 5.14 -14.60
N MET A 105 -8.29 3.88 -14.24
CA MET A 105 -9.55 3.17 -14.01
C MET A 105 -9.61 2.80 -12.53
N ALA A 106 -10.27 3.62 -11.74
CA ALA A 106 -10.34 3.47 -10.28
C ALA A 106 -11.82 3.53 -9.86
N LYS A 107 -12.52 2.41 -10.03
CA LYS A 107 -13.92 2.26 -9.65
C LYS A 107 -14.00 1.48 -8.34
N GLY A 108 -14.22 2.17 -7.23
CA GLY A 108 -14.50 1.54 -5.94
C GLY A 108 -15.94 1.02 -5.84
N GLU A 109 -16.19 0.23 -4.82
CA GLU A 109 -17.52 -0.25 -4.41
C GLU A 109 -17.86 0.33 -3.03
N GLN A 110 -19.14 0.33 -2.66
CA GLN A 110 -19.59 0.92 -1.41
C GLN A 110 -18.99 0.23 -0.18
N ASP A 111 -18.87 -1.10 -0.25
CA ASP A 111 -18.30 -1.97 0.78
C ASP A 111 -16.78 -2.19 0.61
N ARG A 112 -16.24 -1.83 -0.55
CA ARG A 112 -14.81 -1.94 -0.88
C ARG A 112 -14.31 -0.68 -1.59
N PRO A 113 -14.22 0.46 -0.89
CA PRO A 113 -13.70 1.69 -1.48
C PRO A 113 -12.21 1.55 -1.78
N ILE A 114 -11.76 2.25 -2.82
CA ILE A 114 -10.33 2.47 -3.05
C ILE A 114 -9.87 3.57 -2.12
N VAL A 115 -8.78 3.34 -1.38
CA VAL A 115 -8.28 4.28 -0.38
C VAL A 115 -6.91 4.83 -0.80
N PHE A 116 -6.81 6.15 -0.91
CA PHE A 116 -5.54 6.86 -1.07
C PHE A 116 -5.22 7.58 0.24
N THR A 117 -4.06 7.32 0.82
CA THR A 117 -3.69 7.88 2.13
C THR A 117 -2.18 8.06 2.27
N SER A 118 -1.75 8.66 3.38
CA SER A 118 -0.33 8.73 3.76
C SER A 118 0.18 7.39 4.27
N SER A 119 1.46 7.10 4.05
CA SER A 119 2.15 5.94 4.64
C SER A 119 2.38 6.07 6.14
N GLN A 120 2.11 7.25 6.73
CA GLN A 120 2.25 7.47 8.16
C GLN A 120 1.21 6.69 8.95
N ALA A 121 1.54 6.37 10.20
CA ALA A 121 0.64 5.68 11.11
C ALA A 121 -0.68 6.46 11.32
N PRO A 122 -1.79 5.78 11.60
CA PRO A 122 -3.03 6.44 12.01
C PRO A 122 -2.79 7.46 13.13
N GLY A 123 -3.48 8.57 13.12
CA GLY A 123 -3.29 9.67 14.08
C GLY A 123 -2.05 10.55 13.82
N SER A 124 -1.07 10.07 13.06
CA SER A 124 0.15 10.85 12.73
C SER A 124 0.14 11.45 11.32
N ARG A 125 -0.90 11.19 10.54
CA ARG A 125 -1.05 11.69 9.16
C ARG A 125 -1.32 13.17 9.13
N LYS A 126 -0.64 13.88 8.24
CA LYS A 126 -0.74 15.34 8.10
C LYS A 126 -0.83 15.76 6.63
N PRO A 127 -1.46 16.91 6.34
CA PRO A 127 -1.39 17.50 5.01
C PRO A 127 0.07 17.66 4.55
N GLY A 128 0.34 17.31 3.28
CA GLY A 128 1.67 17.40 2.71
C GLY A 128 2.61 16.22 3.02
N ASP A 129 2.12 15.15 3.65
CA ASP A 129 2.90 13.92 3.85
C ASP A 129 3.29 13.27 2.52
N TRP A 130 2.45 13.39 1.49
CA TRP A 130 2.69 12.83 0.16
C TRP A 130 2.19 13.78 -0.92
N GLY A 131 2.54 13.54 -2.19
CA GLY A 131 2.24 14.46 -3.29
C GLY A 131 0.82 14.36 -3.85
N GLY A 132 0.11 13.28 -3.56
CA GLY A 132 -1.27 13.11 -4.01
C GLY A 132 -1.40 12.40 -5.36
N LEU A 133 -2.60 12.52 -5.95
CA LEU A 133 -2.94 12.05 -7.29
C LEU A 133 -3.10 13.27 -8.21
N ILE A 134 -2.34 13.31 -9.31
CA ILE A 134 -2.37 14.36 -10.31
C ILE A 134 -2.88 13.75 -11.62
N ILE A 135 -3.89 14.36 -12.24
CA ILE A 135 -4.44 13.91 -13.52
C ILE A 135 -4.35 15.05 -14.52
N LEU A 136 -3.56 14.84 -15.58
CA LEU A 136 -3.37 15.80 -16.66
C LEU A 136 -4.31 15.48 -17.83
N GLY A 137 -5.24 16.39 -18.11
CA GLY A 137 -6.20 16.23 -19.20
C GLY A 137 -5.69 16.72 -20.56
N LYS A 138 -6.32 16.26 -21.66
CA LYS A 138 -6.10 16.76 -23.04
C LYS A 138 -7.12 17.83 -23.46
N ALA A 139 -8.01 18.28 -22.56
CA ALA A 139 -8.96 19.31 -22.88
C ALA A 139 -8.25 20.62 -23.24
N LYS A 140 -8.77 21.31 -24.26
CA LYS A 140 -8.29 22.65 -24.62
C LYS A 140 -8.64 23.59 -23.46
N ASN A 141 -7.68 24.36 -23.01
CA ASN A 141 -7.92 25.44 -22.06
C ASN A 141 -8.21 26.74 -22.83
N ASN A 142 -8.65 27.77 -22.12
CA ASN A 142 -8.94 29.09 -22.68
C ASN A 142 -7.70 29.97 -22.91
N ALA A 143 -6.51 29.45 -22.75
CA ALA A 143 -5.26 30.20 -22.92
C ALA A 143 -4.67 30.12 -24.33
N GLY A 144 -5.46 29.74 -25.35
CA GLY A 144 -5.13 29.80 -26.77
C GLY A 144 -4.70 28.47 -27.33
#